data_b6c73723be76822f3e8766f92c4e54d1
#
_entry.id   b6c73723be76822f3e8766f92c4e54d1
#
_cell.length_a   1.000
_cell.length_b   1.000
_cell.length_c   1.000
_cell.angle_alpha   90.00
_cell.angle_beta   90.00
_cell.angle_gamma   90.00
#
_symmetry.space_group_name_H-M   'P 1'
#
loop_
_entity.id
_entity.type
_entity.pdbx_description
1 polymer ?
#
loop_
_entity_poly.entity_id
_entity_poly.type
_entity_poly.pdbx_seq_one_letter_code
_entity_poly.pdbx_strand_id
1 'polypeptide(L)'
;MKTDGTTTKQYQETRDFLVQSMVRDLRIKKQEMALVEGELRKLMKLLDYQLETMPGGDVVTASALVAEIGDIQRFPNANKLARYAGIAPVHFGSGGKGKDHKSKQGNRTLHALFYQLAIQQIQVAKESKKPRNPVFYEYYQRKRKEGKTKGQALVCIMRRLVNIIYGMMKHKTAYQLPNITERKVI
;
A
#
# COMPACT_ATOMS: atom_id res chain seq x y z
N MET A 1 -33.17 -25.34 12.35
CA MET A 1 -34.09 -25.72 11.28
C MET A 1 -33.24 -26.26 10.14
N LYS A 2 -33.32 -27.57 9.85
CA LYS A 2 -32.71 -28.14 8.62
C LYS A 2 -33.63 -27.74 7.48
N THR A 3 -33.14 -26.89 6.59
CA THR A 3 -33.82 -26.64 5.31
C THR A 3 -33.65 -27.92 4.49
N ASP A 4 -34.75 -28.54 4.10
CA ASP A 4 -34.78 -29.78 3.33
C ASP A 4 -34.32 -29.63 1.87
N GLY A 5 -33.80 -28.48 1.49
CA GLY A 5 -33.21 -28.21 0.18
C GLY A 5 -34.22 -28.09 -0.97
N THR A 6 -35.51 -28.25 -0.72
CA THR A 6 -36.56 -28.08 -1.72
C THR A 6 -36.97 -26.62 -1.82
N THR A 7 -36.29 -25.89 -2.69
CA THR A 7 -36.75 -24.58 -3.15
C THR A 7 -37.78 -24.77 -4.26
N THR A 8 -38.88 -24.02 -4.21
CA THR A 8 -39.86 -24.02 -5.31
C THR A 8 -39.18 -23.61 -6.61
N LYS A 9 -39.56 -24.22 -7.74
CA LYS A 9 -39.00 -23.91 -9.07
C LYS A 9 -38.97 -22.39 -9.36
N GLN A 10 -40.04 -21.69 -9.02
CA GLN A 10 -40.18 -20.27 -9.20
C GLN A 10 -39.14 -19.46 -8.39
N TYR A 11 -38.78 -19.89 -7.16
CA TYR A 11 -37.74 -19.25 -6.36
C TYR A 11 -36.34 -19.48 -6.96
N GLN A 12 -36.10 -20.67 -7.52
CA GLN A 12 -34.84 -20.97 -8.20
C GLN A 12 -34.66 -20.11 -9.45
N GLU A 13 -35.71 -19.97 -10.28
CA GLU A 13 -35.67 -19.11 -11.48
C GLU A 13 -35.35 -17.64 -11.13
N THR A 14 -36.01 -17.09 -10.11
CA THR A 14 -35.76 -15.72 -9.66
C THR A 14 -34.33 -15.57 -9.13
N ARG A 15 -33.85 -16.51 -8.35
CA ARG A 15 -32.47 -16.50 -7.81
C ARG A 15 -31.46 -16.58 -8.95
N ASP A 16 -31.65 -17.46 -9.91
CA ASP A 16 -30.76 -17.66 -11.03
C ASP A 16 -30.71 -16.42 -11.94
N PHE A 17 -31.86 -15.75 -12.14
CA PHE A 17 -31.91 -14.46 -12.82
C PHE A 17 -31.07 -13.40 -12.10
N LEU A 18 -31.22 -13.29 -10.77
CA LEU A 18 -30.42 -12.34 -9.98
C LEU A 18 -28.92 -12.64 -10.04
N VAL A 19 -28.54 -13.91 -9.91
CA VAL A 19 -27.13 -14.33 -10.01
C VAL A 19 -26.58 -13.99 -11.40
N GLN A 20 -27.32 -14.29 -12.47
CA GLN A 20 -26.90 -13.96 -13.84
C GLN A 20 -26.74 -12.45 -14.04
N SER A 21 -27.66 -11.64 -13.49
CA SER A 21 -27.57 -10.18 -13.53
C SER A 21 -26.29 -9.70 -12.81
N MET A 22 -26.04 -10.17 -11.59
CA MET A 22 -24.82 -9.82 -10.83
C MET A 22 -23.54 -10.24 -11.57
N VAL A 23 -23.51 -11.41 -12.19
CA VAL A 23 -22.38 -11.88 -12.99
C VAL A 23 -22.14 -10.96 -14.19
N ARG A 24 -23.21 -10.51 -14.85
CA ARG A 24 -23.13 -9.57 -15.97
C ARG A 24 -22.52 -8.24 -15.50
N ASP A 25 -23.03 -7.70 -14.41
CA ASP A 25 -22.53 -6.43 -13.84
C ASP A 25 -21.05 -6.53 -13.45
N LEU A 26 -20.65 -7.64 -12.83
CA LEU A 26 -19.24 -7.89 -12.50
C LEU A 26 -18.34 -7.95 -13.74
N ARG A 27 -18.82 -8.54 -14.85
CA ARG A 27 -18.07 -8.58 -16.11
C ARG A 27 -17.89 -7.18 -16.69
N ILE A 28 -18.98 -6.39 -16.73
CA ILE A 28 -18.94 -5.00 -17.20
C ILE A 28 -17.95 -4.18 -16.35
N LYS A 29 -18.05 -4.26 -15.01
CA LYS A 29 -17.14 -3.54 -14.12
C LYS A 29 -15.67 -3.95 -14.30
N LYS A 30 -15.39 -5.23 -14.52
CA LYS A 30 -14.03 -5.68 -14.82
C LYS A 30 -13.49 -5.09 -16.13
N GLN A 31 -14.32 -4.98 -17.16
CA GLN A 31 -13.92 -4.34 -18.42
C GLN A 31 -13.64 -2.85 -18.23
N GLU A 32 -14.53 -2.12 -17.54
CA GLU A 32 -14.33 -0.72 -17.23
C GLU A 32 -13.04 -0.50 -16.43
N MET A 33 -12.77 -1.32 -15.41
CA MET A 33 -11.52 -1.25 -14.64
C MET A 33 -10.29 -1.44 -15.54
N ALA A 34 -10.30 -2.41 -16.44
CA ALA A 34 -9.19 -2.65 -17.36
C ALA A 34 -8.92 -1.46 -18.29
N LEU A 35 -9.99 -0.80 -18.77
CA LEU A 35 -9.86 0.42 -19.57
C LEU A 35 -9.23 1.57 -18.77
N VAL A 36 -9.73 1.82 -17.56
CA VAL A 36 -9.18 2.86 -16.66
C VAL A 36 -7.72 2.58 -16.33
N GLU A 37 -7.36 1.34 -15.99
CA GLU A 37 -5.96 0.96 -15.76
C GLU A 37 -5.08 1.19 -16.99
N GLY A 38 -5.62 0.96 -18.20
CA GLY A 38 -4.93 1.26 -19.45
C GLY A 38 -4.60 2.75 -19.60
N GLU A 39 -5.54 3.63 -19.30
CA GLU A 39 -5.32 5.08 -19.32
C GLU A 39 -4.35 5.53 -18.22
N LEU A 40 -4.46 4.99 -17.01
CA LEU A 40 -3.51 5.26 -15.93
C LEU A 40 -2.08 4.90 -16.32
N ARG A 41 -1.86 3.75 -16.99
CA ARG A 41 -0.52 3.37 -17.49
C ARG A 41 0.04 4.37 -18.52
N LYS A 42 -0.82 4.90 -19.40
CA LYS A 42 -0.40 5.94 -20.34
C LYS A 42 0.05 7.21 -19.61
N LEU A 43 -0.73 7.68 -18.63
CA LEU A 43 -0.41 8.85 -17.84
C LEU A 43 0.88 8.65 -17.01
N MET A 44 1.05 7.48 -16.37
CA MET A 44 2.25 7.18 -15.59
C MET A 44 3.52 7.17 -16.47
N LYS A 45 3.42 6.71 -17.72
CA LYS A 45 4.55 6.77 -18.68
C LYS A 45 4.91 8.21 -19.02
N LEU A 46 3.94 9.12 -19.18
CA LEU A 46 4.20 10.54 -19.45
C LEU A 46 4.91 11.23 -18.27
N LEU A 47 4.59 10.84 -17.05
CA LEU A 47 5.22 11.38 -15.83
C LEU A 47 6.60 10.78 -15.56
N ASP A 48 6.95 9.67 -16.22
CA ASP A 48 8.21 8.96 -16.08
C ASP A 48 8.48 8.51 -14.62
N TYR A 49 7.43 8.10 -13.91
CA TYR A 49 7.53 7.50 -12.57
C TYR A 49 7.44 5.98 -12.65
N GLN A 50 8.34 5.29 -11.97
CA GLN A 50 8.48 3.83 -12.02
C GLN A 50 8.03 3.15 -10.72
N LEU A 51 7.03 3.71 -10.02
CA LEU A 51 6.56 3.19 -8.74
C LEU A 51 5.95 1.79 -8.82
N GLU A 52 5.47 1.39 -10.00
CA GLU A 52 4.93 0.05 -10.27
C GLU A 52 5.98 -1.06 -10.12
N THR A 53 7.27 -0.73 -10.20
CA THR A 53 8.37 -1.71 -10.04
C THR A 53 8.53 -2.19 -8.60
N MET A 54 7.91 -1.50 -7.63
CA MET A 54 7.93 -1.92 -6.23
C MET A 54 7.03 -3.14 -6.02
N PRO A 55 7.47 -4.17 -5.28
CA PRO A 55 6.61 -5.30 -4.91
C PRO A 55 5.30 -4.82 -4.25
N GLY A 56 4.16 -5.20 -4.83
CA GLY A 56 2.84 -4.74 -4.37
C GLY A 56 2.42 -3.35 -4.84
N GLY A 57 3.25 -2.67 -5.63
CA GLY A 57 2.88 -1.46 -6.34
C GLY A 57 2.30 -1.81 -7.69
N ASP A 58 0.97 -1.87 -7.81
CA ASP A 58 0.28 -1.92 -9.10
C ASP A 58 0.07 -0.51 -9.67
N VAL A 59 -0.38 -0.41 -10.90
CA VAL A 59 -0.62 0.89 -11.56
C VAL A 59 -1.62 1.76 -10.79
N VAL A 60 -2.62 1.14 -10.15
CA VAL A 60 -3.64 1.85 -9.38
C VAL A 60 -3.03 2.48 -8.13
N THR A 61 -2.27 1.69 -7.36
CA THR A 61 -1.57 2.18 -6.16
C THR A 61 -0.51 3.23 -6.53
N ALA A 62 0.25 3.00 -7.60
CA ALA A 62 1.29 3.92 -8.06
C ALA A 62 0.69 5.28 -8.50
N SER A 63 -0.35 5.26 -9.32
CA SER A 63 -1.02 6.49 -9.76
C SER A 63 -1.72 7.23 -8.62
N ALA A 64 -2.33 6.50 -7.67
CA ALA A 64 -2.93 7.12 -6.49
C ALA A 64 -1.87 7.81 -5.60
N LEU A 65 -0.71 7.20 -5.41
CA LEU A 65 0.42 7.83 -4.71
C LEU A 65 0.88 9.10 -5.42
N VAL A 66 1.05 9.04 -6.75
CA VAL A 66 1.46 10.21 -7.55
C VAL A 66 0.42 11.32 -7.48
N ALA A 67 -0.87 11.00 -7.58
CA ALA A 67 -1.94 11.98 -7.49
C ALA A 67 -1.99 12.68 -6.12
N GLU A 68 -1.82 11.94 -5.03
CA GLU A 68 -1.85 12.50 -3.66
C GLU A 68 -0.56 13.25 -3.29
N ILE A 69 0.59 12.81 -3.79
CA ILE A 69 1.87 13.48 -3.57
C ILE A 69 1.99 14.73 -4.44
N GLY A 70 1.52 14.66 -5.69
CA GLY A 70 1.67 15.72 -6.68
C GLY A 70 3.14 15.95 -7.04
N ASP A 71 3.54 17.22 -7.19
CA ASP A 71 4.93 17.54 -7.46
C ASP A 71 5.82 17.20 -6.26
N ILE A 72 6.76 16.27 -6.45
CA ILE A 72 7.70 15.84 -5.42
C ILE A 72 8.67 16.96 -5.02
N GLN A 73 8.92 17.92 -5.89
CA GLN A 73 9.85 19.03 -5.61
C GLN A 73 9.32 19.97 -4.51
N ARG A 74 8.01 20.00 -4.27
CA ARG A 74 7.43 20.75 -3.14
C ARG A 74 7.87 20.26 -1.76
N PHE A 75 8.43 19.04 -1.70
CA PHE A 75 8.94 18.47 -0.46
C PHE A 75 10.48 18.55 -0.45
N PRO A 76 11.10 19.39 0.39
CA PRO A 76 12.56 19.49 0.48
C PRO A 76 13.26 18.17 0.82
N ASN A 77 12.56 17.29 1.55
CA ASN A 77 13.06 15.97 1.94
C ASN A 77 11.94 15.03 2.31
N ALA A 78 12.25 13.73 2.40
CA ALA A 78 11.30 12.68 2.75
C ALA A 78 10.63 12.87 4.14
N ASN A 79 11.27 13.62 5.08
CA ASN A 79 10.66 13.89 6.38
C ASN A 79 9.45 14.83 6.25
N LYS A 80 9.49 15.78 5.33
CA LYS A 80 8.36 16.67 5.06
C LYS A 80 7.21 15.89 4.40
N LEU A 81 7.51 14.98 3.47
CA LEU A 81 6.51 14.07 2.91
C LEU A 81 5.90 13.17 3.99
N ALA A 82 6.71 12.61 4.92
CA ALA A 82 6.21 11.79 6.02
C ALA A 82 5.27 12.57 6.96
N ARG A 83 5.58 13.84 7.22
CA ARG A 83 4.70 14.72 8.01
C ARG A 83 3.41 15.02 7.26
N TYR A 84 3.50 15.31 5.97
CA TYR A 84 2.34 15.53 5.12
C TYR A 84 1.42 14.29 5.07
N ALA A 85 1.98 13.08 5.00
CA ALA A 85 1.24 11.83 5.06
C ALA A 85 0.77 11.43 6.47
N GLY A 86 1.06 12.22 7.50
CA GLY A 86 0.69 11.90 8.89
C GLY A 86 1.38 10.66 9.47
N ILE A 87 2.54 10.26 8.91
CA ILE A 87 3.30 9.08 9.32
C ILE A 87 4.39 9.43 10.34
N ALA A 88 4.95 10.64 10.25
CA ALA A 88 5.94 11.10 11.22
C ALA A 88 5.29 11.38 12.58
N PRO A 89 5.90 10.97 13.69
CA PRO A 89 5.41 11.32 15.01
C PRO A 89 5.50 12.83 15.21
N VAL A 90 4.63 13.36 16.04
CA VAL A 90 4.68 14.76 16.51
C VAL A 90 5.25 14.76 17.91
N HIS A 91 6.35 15.48 18.07
CA HIS A 91 6.96 15.66 19.37
C HIS A 91 6.25 16.77 20.12
N PHE A 92 5.66 16.46 21.28
CA PHE A 92 5.12 17.44 22.21
C PHE A 92 5.98 17.45 23.46
N GLY A 93 6.64 18.57 23.71
CA GLY A 93 7.47 18.74 24.88
C GLY A 93 7.95 20.16 25.04
N SER A 94 8.21 20.55 26.27
CA SER A 94 8.88 21.78 26.66
C SER A 94 10.04 21.45 27.61
N GLY A 95 11.09 22.25 27.59
CA GLY A 95 12.21 22.13 28.54
C GLY A 95 12.97 20.80 28.47
N GLY A 96 13.11 20.19 27.27
CA GLY A 96 13.84 18.93 27.10
C GLY A 96 13.08 17.67 27.52
N LYS A 97 11.88 17.78 28.07
CA LYS A 97 10.99 16.67 28.41
C LYS A 97 9.83 16.63 27.43
N GLY A 98 9.76 15.60 26.61
CA GLY A 98 8.67 15.45 25.65
C GLY A 98 8.44 14.00 25.26
N LYS A 99 7.24 13.72 24.74
CA LYS A 99 6.88 12.39 24.21
C LYS A 99 6.45 12.52 22.75
N ASP A 100 6.82 11.53 21.98
CA ASP A 100 6.33 11.38 20.61
C ASP A 100 4.92 10.86 20.61
N HIS A 101 4.02 11.60 19.98
CA HIS A 101 2.62 11.23 19.82
C HIS A 101 2.33 10.88 18.35
N LYS A 102 1.38 9.96 18.16
CA LYS A 102 0.87 9.66 16.82
C LYS A 102 0.28 10.95 16.22
N SER A 103 0.68 11.30 15.01
CA SER A 103 0.09 12.41 14.29
C SER A 103 -1.40 12.15 14.04
N LYS A 104 -2.24 13.13 14.38
CA LYS A 104 -3.66 13.17 14.00
C LYS A 104 -3.91 14.03 12.77
N GLN A 105 -2.87 14.71 12.28
CA GLN A 105 -2.89 15.61 11.13
C GLN A 105 -2.23 14.93 9.91
N GLY A 106 -2.48 15.49 8.73
CA GLY A 106 -1.90 15.03 7.48
C GLY A 106 -2.94 14.49 6.49
N ASN A 107 -2.47 14.17 5.31
CA ASN A 107 -3.30 13.61 4.24
C ASN A 107 -3.71 12.17 4.59
N ARG A 108 -5.00 11.97 4.84
CA ARG A 108 -5.56 10.67 5.26
C ARG A 108 -5.54 9.63 4.16
N THR A 109 -5.77 10.04 2.92
CA THR A 109 -5.74 9.15 1.75
C THR A 109 -4.32 8.65 1.54
N LEU A 110 -3.35 9.55 1.56
CA LEU A 110 -1.94 9.18 1.44
C LEU A 110 -1.47 8.27 2.58
N HIS A 111 -1.92 8.53 3.80
CA HIS A 111 -1.65 7.64 4.95
C HIS A 111 -2.20 6.23 4.71
N ALA A 112 -3.44 6.12 4.21
CA ALA A 112 -4.07 4.83 3.93
C ALA A 112 -3.34 4.07 2.81
N LEU A 113 -2.92 4.77 1.74
CA LEU A 113 -2.12 4.19 0.66
C LEU A 113 -0.80 3.61 1.18
N PHE A 114 -0.05 4.36 2.00
CA PHE A 114 1.17 3.86 2.62
C PHE A 114 0.93 2.70 3.56
N TYR A 115 -0.17 2.70 4.30
CA TYR A 115 -0.54 1.60 5.19
C TYR A 115 -0.84 0.32 4.40
N GLN A 116 -1.65 0.43 3.34
CA GLN A 116 -1.97 -0.68 2.45
C GLN A 116 -0.71 -1.23 1.78
N LEU A 117 0.15 -0.36 1.25
CA LEU A 117 1.41 -0.76 0.66
C LEU A 117 2.33 -1.46 1.68
N ALA A 118 2.38 -1.00 2.93
CA ALA A 118 3.14 -1.64 4.00
C ALA A 118 2.64 -3.05 4.31
N ILE A 119 1.31 -3.27 4.32
CA ILE A 119 0.73 -4.61 4.46
C ILE A 119 1.16 -5.50 3.29
N GLN A 120 1.09 -5.00 2.06
CA GLN A 120 1.46 -5.76 0.87
C GLN A 120 2.93 -6.17 0.89
N GLN A 121 3.84 -5.33 1.43
CA GLN A 121 5.26 -5.68 1.52
C GLN A 121 5.52 -6.94 2.37
N ILE A 122 4.74 -7.15 3.42
CA ILE A 122 4.93 -8.26 4.36
C ILE A 122 4.07 -9.49 4.04
N GLN A 123 3.24 -9.43 2.99
CA GLN A 123 2.42 -10.56 2.60
C GLN A 123 3.27 -11.76 2.18
N VAL A 124 2.81 -12.94 2.62
CA VAL A 124 3.41 -14.23 2.26
C VAL A 124 2.47 -14.94 1.29
N ALA A 125 3.00 -15.41 0.18
CA ALA A 125 2.24 -16.16 -0.79
C ALA A 125 1.74 -17.48 -0.19
N LYS A 126 0.47 -17.82 -0.43
CA LYS A 126 -0.15 -19.02 0.17
C LYS A 126 0.55 -20.32 -0.25
N GLU A 127 0.88 -20.43 -1.53
CA GLU A 127 1.47 -21.63 -2.13
C GLU A 127 2.97 -21.75 -1.84
N SER A 128 3.75 -20.75 -2.25
CA SER A 128 5.20 -20.80 -2.14
C SER A 128 5.75 -20.52 -0.74
N LYS A 129 4.91 -20.03 0.18
CA LYS A 129 5.30 -19.58 1.54
C LYS A 129 6.41 -18.51 1.55
N LYS A 130 6.68 -17.90 0.39
CA LYS A 130 7.70 -16.85 0.26
C LYS A 130 7.08 -15.48 0.51
N PRO A 131 7.77 -14.60 1.25
CA PRO A 131 7.32 -13.23 1.42
C PRO A 131 7.46 -12.45 0.11
N ARG A 132 6.48 -11.56 -0.17
CA ARG A 132 6.51 -10.72 -1.37
C ARG A 132 7.75 -9.80 -1.41
N ASN A 133 8.13 -9.29 -0.26
CA ASN A 133 9.37 -8.52 -0.08
C ASN A 133 10.13 -9.05 1.14
N PRO A 134 11.16 -9.89 0.95
CA PRO A 134 11.91 -10.50 2.05
C PRO A 134 12.51 -9.48 3.01
N VAL A 135 13.05 -8.37 2.48
CA VAL A 135 13.70 -7.32 3.27
C VAL A 135 12.73 -6.67 4.26
N PHE A 136 11.52 -6.32 3.78
CA PHE A 136 10.50 -5.74 4.65
C PHE A 136 9.88 -6.76 5.59
N TYR A 137 9.74 -8.00 5.17
CA TYR A 137 9.26 -9.07 6.02
C TYR A 137 10.20 -9.33 7.20
N GLU A 138 11.51 -9.46 6.96
CA GLU A 138 12.53 -9.59 8.01
C GLU A 138 12.54 -8.38 8.95
N TYR A 139 12.47 -7.18 8.37
CA TYR A 139 12.38 -5.94 9.15
C TYR A 139 11.15 -5.93 10.05
N TYR A 140 9.99 -6.34 9.53
CA TYR A 140 8.77 -6.48 10.31
C TYR A 140 8.94 -7.45 11.47
N GLN A 141 9.46 -8.65 11.21
CA GLN A 141 9.69 -9.66 12.24
C GLN A 141 10.65 -9.16 13.33
N ARG A 142 11.72 -8.47 12.95
CA ARG A 142 12.64 -7.83 13.89
C ARG A 142 11.92 -6.83 14.78
N LYS A 143 11.10 -5.94 14.19
CA LYS A 143 10.33 -4.95 14.97
C LYS A 143 9.31 -5.60 15.90
N ARG A 144 8.75 -6.73 15.53
CA ARG A 144 7.88 -7.52 16.41
C ARG A 144 8.66 -8.14 17.59
N LYS A 145 9.86 -8.65 17.35
CA LYS A 145 10.77 -9.18 18.40
C LYS A 145 11.24 -8.08 19.35
N GLU A 146 11.40 -6.85 18.87
CA GLU A 146 11.68 -5.67 19.71
C GLU A 146 10.48 -5.23 20.59
N GLY A 147 9.39 -5.98 20.65
CA GLY A 147 8.21 -5.71 21.49
C GLY A 147 7.19 -4.77 20.87
N LYS A 148 7.35 -4.32 19.60
CA LYS A 148 6.36 -3.44 18.95
C LYS A 148 5.09 -4.22 18.62
N THR A 149 3.93 -3.57 18.77
CA THR A 149 2.65 -4.11 18.30
C THR A 149 2.65 -4.26 16.76
N LYS A 150 1.72 -5.05 16.20
CA LYS A 150 1.57 -5.22 14.75
C LYS A 150 1.45 -3.86 14.03
N GLY A 151 0.60 -2.96 14.54
CA GLY A 151 0.41 -1.63 13.97
C GLY A 151 1.67 -0.77 14.05
N GLN A 152 2.39 -0.77 15.18
CA GLN A 152 3.63 -0.01 15.33
C GLN A 152 4.73 -0.51 14.37
N ALA A 153 4.83 -1.83 14.18
CA ALA A 153 5.77 -2.41 13.22
C ALA A 153 5.43 -2.00 11.77
N LEU A 154 4.13 -1.95 11.41
CA LEU A 154 3.69 -1.44 10.10
C LEU A 154 4.02 0.05 9.92
N VAL A 155 3.84 0.88 10.93
CA VAL A 155 4.23 2.31 10.86
C VAL A 155 5.74 2.45 10.62
N CYS A 156 6.58 1.59 11.19
CA CYS A 156 8.01 1.58 10.89
C CYS A 156 8.28 1.25 9.41
N ILE A 157 7.51 0.35 8.81
CA ILE A 157 7.58 0.06 7.36
C ILE A 157 7.12 1.26 6.55
N MET A 158 5.94 1.83 6.86
CA MET A 158 5.43 3.02 6.18
C MET A 158 6.48 4.13 6.13
N ARG A 159 7.18 4.36 7.25
CA ARG A 159 8.23 5.39 7.31
C ARG A 159 9.39 5.12 6.34
N ARG A 160 9.77 3.85 6.16
CA ARG A 160 10.79 3.45 5.18
C ARG A 160 10.28 3.58 3.75
N LEU A 161 9.02 3.20 3.51
CA LEU A 161 8.37 3.33 2.20
C LEU A 161 8.30 4.79 1.75
N VAL A 162 8.02 5.72 2.67
CA VAL A 162 8.07 7.17 2.35
C VAL A 162 9.44 7.57 1.82
N ASN A 163 10.53 7.12 2.46
CA ASN A 163 11.88 7.45 2.01
C ASN A 163 12.17 6.89 0.62
N ILE A 164 11.76 5.65 0.37
CA ILE A 164 11.97 4.97 -0.92
C ILE A 164 11.16 5.65 -2.02
N ILE A 165 9.86 5.86 -1.80
CA ILE A 165 8.98 6.50 -2.79
C ILE A 165 9.42 7.94 -3.07
N TYR A 166 9.83 8.69 -2.04
CA TYR A 166 10.42 10.01 -2.22
C TYR A 166 11.66 9.96 -3.15
N GLY A 167 12.57 9.01 -2.90
CA GLY A 167 13.76 8.82 -3.73
C GLY A 167 13.41 8.41 -5.16
N MET A 168 12.52 7.43 -5.34
CA MET A 168 12.08 6.97 -6.65
C MET A 168 11.44 8.09 -7.47
N MET A 169 10.56 8.91 -6.87
CA MET A 169 9.93 10.04 -7.56
C MET A 169 10.92 11.16 -7.86
N LYS A 170 11.82 11.48 -6.91
CA LYS A 170 12.78 12.57 -7.08
C LYS A 170 13.83 12.28 -8.15
N HIS A 171 14.29 11.02 -8.23
CA HIS A 171 15.35 10.60 -9.14
C HIS A 171 14.81 9.81 -10.36
N LYS A 172 13.50 9.61 -10.45
CA LYS A 172 12.83 8.85 -11.52
C LYS A 172 13.44 7.46 -11.73
N THR A 173 13.69 6.75 -10.63
CA THR A 173 14.34 5.45 -10.63
C THR A 173 13.37 4.33 -10.31
N ALA A 174 13.62 3.14 -10.87
CA ALA A 174 12.94 1.92 -10.50
C ALA A 174 13.28 1.49 -9.06
N TYR A 175 12.38 0.71 -8.45
CA TYR A 175 12.66 0.10 -7.16
C TYR A 175 13.77 -0.95 -7.27
N GLN A 176 14.76 -0.83 -6.43
CA GLN A 176 15.84 -1.82 -6.31
C GLN A 176 15.72 -2.53 -4.96
N LEU A 177 15.66 -3.86 -5.00
CA LEU A 177 15.79 -4.66 -3.77
C LEU A 177 17.21 -4.48 -3.25
N PRO A 178 17.40 -4.04 -1.99
CA PRO A 178 18.74 -4.01 -1.41
C PRO A 178 19.34 -5.42 -1.43
N ASN A 179 20.54 -5.58 -1.96
CA ASN A 179 21.26 -6.86 -1.91
C ASN A 179 21.45 -7.27 -0.45
N ILE A 180 20.81 -8.37 -0.07
CA ILE A 180 20.87 -8.92 1.30
C ILE A 180 22.29 -9.40 1.62
N THR A 181 23.08 -9.73 0.59
CA THR A 181 24.44 -10.28 0.71
C THR A 181 25.49 -9.29 1.21
N GLU A 182 25.25 -7.99 1.20
CA GLU A 182 26.26 -6.98 1.58
C GLU A 182 26.08 -6.36 2.97
N ARG A 183 25.11 -6.77 3.76
CA ARG A 183 25.01 -6.32 5.16
C ARG A 183 25.81 -7.23 6.08
N LYS A 184 27.14 -7.24 5.93
CA LYS A 184 28.00 -7.51 7.08
C LYS A 184 27.71 -6.43 8.12
N VAL A 185 27.28 -6.90 9.27
CA VAL A 185 27.14 -6.18 10.54
C VAL A 185 28.34 -5.26 10.75
N ILE A 186 28.10 -3.97 10.88
CA ILE A 186 28.91 -3.08 11.67
C ILE A 186 28.11 -2.69 12.90
#